data_58af5f0095111f599f591787cbeb15e2
#
_entry.id   58af5f0095111f599f591787cbeb15e2
#
_cell.length_a   1.000
_cell.length_b   1.000
_cell.length_c   1.000
_cell.angle_alpha   90.00
_cell.angle_beta   90.00
_cell.angle_gamma   90.00
#
_symmetry.space_group_name_H-M   'P 1'
#
loop_
_entity.id
_entity.type
_entity.pdbx_description
1 polymer ?
#
loop_
_entity_poly.entity_id
_entity_poly.type
_entity_poly.pdbx_seq_one_letter_code
_entity_poly.pdbx_strand_id
1 'polypeptide(L)'
;RELLGPENYAFFLGNDVVIVLDNIIYGENKRYKEGYADHVLAFVKGLERLLPESSDLYIAQHSPLRRRRQDFTNEKILNANDLLSIVHGHKTMFISGHSHVFHNHEYSNDVIDQNIAAICGAWWDTERCTDGTPRGYKVYTKNNGKLEWYFKPVDHDKDYQMELFM
;
A
#
# COMPACT_ATOMS: atom_id res chain seq x y z
N ARG A 1 -2.14 -15.93 15.10
CA ARG A 1 -2.60 -16.51 13.81
C ARG A 1 -4.00 -17.10 13.93
N GLU A 2 -4.34 -17.81 14.99
CA GLU A 2 -5.67 -18.40 15.20
C GLU A 2 -6.81 -17.38 15.27
N LEU A 3 -6.54 -16.15 15.75
CA LEU A 3 -7.54 -15.09 15.91
C LEU A 3 -7.67 -14.15 14.70
N LEU A 4 -6.58 -13.92 13.96
CA LEU A 4 -6.51 -12.89 12.92
C LEU A 4 -6.34 -13.45 11.50
N GLY A 5 -6.20 -14.77 11.35
CA GLY A 5 -5.99 -15.42 10.07
C GLY A 5 -4.55 -15.33 9.54
N PRO A 6 -4.34 -15.66 8.26
CA PRO A 6 -3.01 -15.67 7.64
C PRO A 6 -2.46 -14.24 7.44
N GLU A 7 -1.14 -14.11 7.48
CA GLU A 7 -0.43 -12.84 7.25
C GLU A 7 -0.43 -12.42 5.77
N ASN A 8 -0.49 -13.42 4.88
CA ASN A 8 -0.57 -13.21 3.43
C ASN A 8 -1.79 -13.96 2.90
N TYR A 9 -2.63 -13.26 2.17
CA TYR A 9 -3.84 -13.86 1.57
C TYR A 9 -4.29 -13.07 0.35
N ALA A 10 -5.18 -13.67 -0.43
CA ALA A 10 -5.79 -13.02 -1.57
C ALA A 10 -7.27 -13.41 -1.69
N PHE A 11 -8.05 -12.53 -2.32
CA PHE A 11 -9.44 -12.77 -2.62
C PHE A 11 -9.87 -12.03 -3.88
N PHE A 12 -10.90 -12.53 -4.54
CA PHE A 12 -11.49 -11.87 -5.69
C PHE A 12 -12.40 -10.71 -5.27
N LEU A 13 -12.30 -9.61 -5.98
CA LEU A 13 -13.20 -8.46 -5.91
C LEU A 13 -13.83 -8.26 -7.32
N GLY A 14 -14.90 -8.98 -7.61
CA GLY A 14 -15.42 -9.11 -8.96
C GLY A 14 -14.43 -9.87 -9.84
N ASN A 15 -13.97 -9.24 -10.93
CA ASN A 15 -12.96 -9.80 -11.83
C ASN A 15 -11.51 -9.45 -11.42
N ASP A 16 -11.34 -8.62 -10.40
CA ASP A 16 -10.04 -8.21 -9.91
C ASP A 16 -9.58 -9.03 -8.72
N VAL A 17 -8.33 -8.85 -8.33
CA VAL A 17 -7.76 -9.58 -7.20
C VAL A 17 -7.16 -8.61 -6.19
N VAL A 18 -7.58 -8.75 -4.93
CA VAL A 18 -6.94 -8.09 -3.79
C VAL A 18 -5.96 -9.06 -3.16
N ILE A 19 -4.71 -8.63 -3.00
CA ILE A 19 -3.63 -9.40 -2.39
C ILE A 19 -3.17 -8.62 -1.16
N VAL A 20 -3.18 -9.25 0.01
CA VAL A 20 -2.67 -8.65 1.25
C VAL A 20 -1.34 -9.31 1.58
N LEU A 21 -0.31 -8.50 1.78
CA LEU A 21 1.06 -8.97 1.99
C LEU A 21 1.66 -8.39 3.28
N ASP A 22 2.32 -9.24 4.03
CA ASP A 22 3.27 -8.82 5.06
C ASP A 22 4.59 -8.44 4.36
N ASN A 23 4.95 -7.17 4.45
CA ASN A 23 6.21 -6.66 3.92
C ASN A 23 7.14 -6.11 5.01
N ILE A 24 7.05 -6.69 6.21
CA ILE A 24 7.92 -6.39 7.36
C ILE A 24 8.69 -7.65 7.75
N ILE A 25 9.99 -7.62 7.55
CA ILE A 25 10.89 -8.72 7.91
C ILE A 25 11.47 -8.43 9.28
N TYR A 26 11.01 -9.15 10.30
CA TYR A 26 11.53 -9.04 11.65
C TYR A 26 12.89 -9.75 11.79
N GLY A 27 13.81 -9.07 12.43
CA GLY A 27 15.12 -9.61 12.80
C GLY A 27 15.27 -9.73 14.32
N GLU A 28 16.47 -10.04 14.76
CA GLU A 28 16.82 -10.08 16.18
C GLU A 28 16.73 -8.69 16.82
N ASN A 29 16.54 -8.65 18.16
CA ASN A 29 16.52 -7.42 18.97
C ASN A 29 15.44 -6.39 18.55
N LYS A 30 14.24 -6.86 18.15
CA LYS A 30 13.12 -6.01 17.76
C LYS A 30 13.42 -5.09 16.56
N ARG A 31 14.47 -5.33 15.81
CA ARG A 31 14.74 -4.63 14.55
C ARG A 31 13.93 -5.25 13.44
N TYR A 32 13.56 -4.45 12.47
CA TYR A 32 12.90 -4.93 11.25
C TYR A 32 13.51 -4.29 10.00
N LYS A 33 13.27 -4.93 8.87
CA LYS A 33 13.54 -4.38 7.53
C LYS A 33 12.24 -4.37 6.76
N GLU A 34 12.03 -3.33 5.98
CA GLU A 34 10.94 -3.26 5.01
C GLU A 34 11.32 -4.06 3.78
N GLY A 35 10.43 -4.93 3.33
CA GLY A 35 10.69 -5.79 2.18
C GLY A 35 9.89 -7.09 2.21
N TYR A 36 10.13 -7.91 1.20
CA TYR A 36 9.44 -9.19 1.04
C TYR A 36 10.39 -10.35 1.38
N ALA A 37 9.98 -11.16 2.34
CA ALA A 37 10.66 -12.41 2.62
C ALA A 37 10.41 -13.43 1.49
N ASP A 38 11.27 -14.43 1.36
CA ASP A 38 11.19 -15.42 0.28
C ASP A 38 9.84 -16.15 0.22
N HIS A 39 9.23 -16.44 1.37
CA HIS A 39 7.93 -17.09 1.43
C HIS A 39 6.78 -16.21 0.92
N VAL A 40 6.88 -14.87 1.07
CA VAL A 40 5.92 -13.92 0.53
C VAL A 40 6.02 -13.87 -1.00
N LEU A 41 7.24 -13.80 -1.54
CA LEU A 41 7.46 -13.86 -2.98
C LEU A 41 6.99 -15.19 -3.57
N ALA A 42 7.26 -16.32 -2.89
CA ALA A 42 6.78 -17.63 -3.29
C ALA A 42 5.25 -17.72 -3.31
N PHE A 43 4.57 -17.11 -2.31
CA PHE A 43 3.13 -17.01 -2.27
C PHE A 43 2.59 -16.27 -3.49
N VAL A 44 3.10 -15.07 -3.80
CA VAL A 44 2.63 -14.26 -4.95
C VAL A 44 2.93 -14.98 -6.27
N LYS A 45 4.09 -15.61 -6.42
CA LYS A 45 4.45 -16.40 -7.60
C LYS A 45 3.55 -17.63 -7.79
N GLY A 46 3.10 -18.25 -6.70
CA GLY A 46 2.13 -19.34 -6.75
C GLY A 46 0.74 -18.84 -7.15
N LEU A 47 0.34 -17.67 -6.63
CA LEU A 47 -0.93 -17.05 -6.92
C LEU A 47 -0.99 -16.55 -8.38
N GLU A 48 0.06 -15.94 -8.91
CA GLU A 48 0.14 -15.39 -10.28
C GLU A 48 -0.33 -16.41 -11.33
N ARG A 49 0.00 -17.68 -11.16
CA ARG A 49 -0.42 -18.77 -12.07
C ARG A 49 -1.94 -19.04 -12.08
N LEU A 50 -2.64 -18.53 -11.09
CA LEU A 50 -4.08 -18.70 -10.91
C LEU A 50 -4.86 -17.43 -11.27
N LEU A 51 -4.16 -16.30 -11.51
CA LEU A 51 -4.78 -15.02 -11.82
C LEU A 51 -5.34 -15.04 -13.25
N PRO A 52 -6.55 -14.50 -13.47
CA PRO A 52 -7.04 -14.22 -14.80
C PRO A 52 -6.15 -13.15 -15.48
N GLU A 53 -5.76 -13.35 -16.74
CA GLU A 53 -4.88 -12.43 -17.48
C GLU A 53 -5.36 -10.98 -17.52
N SER A 54 -6.68 -10.76 -17.46
CA SER A 54 -7.31 -9.44 -17.54
C SER A 54 -7.63 -8.80 -16.18
N SER A 55 -7.22 -9.41 -15.06
CA SER A 55 -7.51 -8.87 -13.73
C SER A 55 -6.56 -7.73 -13.37
N ASP A 56 -7.13 -6.66 -12.80
CA ASP A 56 -6.35 -5.66 -12.08
C ASP A 56 -5.95 -6.22 -10.70
N LEU A 57 -4.76 -5.88 -10.24
CA LEU A 57 -4.25 -6.30 -8.93
C LEU A 57 -4.23 -5.12 -7.97
N TYR A 58 -4.78 -5.32 -6.78
CA TYR A 58 -4.70 -4.39 -5.66
C TYR A 58 -3.90 -5.02 -4.54
N ILE A 59 -2.67 -4.55 -4.32
CA ILE A 59 -1.75 -5.12 -3.33
C ILE A 59 -1.74 -4.23 -2.10
N ALA A 60 -2.39 -4.68 -1.03
CA ALA A 60 -2.41 -4.00 0.26
C ALA A 60 -1.24 -4.47 1.13
N GLN A 61 -0.46 -3.55 1.66
CA GLN A 61 0.74 -3.81 2.44
C GLN A 61 1.02 -2.68 3.42
N HIS A 62 1.93 -2.88 4.39
CA HIS A 62 2.24 -1.85 5.38
C HIS A 62 3.12 -0.74 4.81
N SER A 63 4.33 -1.06 4.36
CA SER A 63 5.30 -0.09 3.85
C SER A 63 5.16 0.10 2.34
N PRO A 64 5.33 1.34 1.82
CA PRO A 64 5.35 1.59 0.38
C PRO A 64 6.56 0.89 -0.27
N LEU A 65 6.47 0.64 -1.58
CA LEU A 65 7.57 0.03 -2.35
C LEU A 65 8.86 0.84 -2.30
N ARG A 66 8.74 2.14 -2.15
CA ARG A 66 9.84 3.09 -2.09
C ARG A 66 9.91 3.72 -0.72
N ARG A 67 11.07 3.63 -0.10
CA ARG A 67 11.34 4.34 1.16
C ARG A 67 11.31 5.84 0.93
N ARG A 68 10.54 6.55 1.73
CA ARG A 68 10.66 7.99 1.83
C ARG A 68 11.74 8.31 2.86
N ARG A 69 12.95 8.57 2.40
CA ARG A 69 14.01 9.16 3.24
C ARG A 69 14.06 10.66 3.05
N GLN A 70 14.51 11.38 4.08
CA GLN A 70 14.72 12.83 4.01
C GLN A 70 15.78 13.22 2.96
N ASP A 71 16.65 12.29 2.59
CA ASP A 71 17.70 12.47 1.57
C ASP A 71 17.23 12.26 0.14
N PHE A 72 15.93 12.05 -0.08
CA PHE A 72 15.31 11.82 -1.40
C PHE A 72 15.92 10.66 -2.19
N THR A 73 16.55 9.69 -1.54
CA THR A 73 17.03 8.50 -2.22
C THR A 73 15.86 7.70 -2.78
N ASN A 74 16.02 7.20 -4.03
CA ASN A 74 15.02 6.39 -4.72
C ASN A 74 15.10 4.91 -4.30
N GLU A 75 15.53 4.64 -3.07
CA GLU A 75 15.75 3.28 -2.61
C GLU A 75 14.42 2.56 -2.41
N LYS A 76 14.25 1.46 -3.11
CA LYS A 76 13.12 0.55 -2.90
C LYS A 76 13.35 -0.30 -1.66
N ILE A 77 12.26 -0.82 -1.09
CA ILE A 77 12.33 -1.83 -0.03
C ILE A 77 12.95 -3.13 -0.55
N LEU A 78 13.43 -3.97 0.35
CA LEU A 78 14.12 -5.22 -0.01
C LEU A 78 13.23 -6.11 -0.89
N ASN A 79 13.79 -6.65 -1.98
CA ASN A 79 13.13 -7.55 -2.93
C ASN A 79 11.89 -6.95 -3.65
N ALA A 80 11.73 -5.62 -3.65
CA ALA A 80 10.62 -4.98 -4.36
C ALA A 80 10.66 -5.21 -5.88
N ASN A 81 11.86 -5.29 -6.47
CA ASN A 81 12.00 -5.57 -7.90
C ASN A 81 11.57 -7.01 -8.26
N ASP A 82 11.79 -7.96 -7.35
CA ASP A 82 11.37 -9.35 -7.55
C ASP A 82 9.84 -9.44 -7.56
N LEU A 83 9.16 -8.74 -6.63
CA LEU A 83 7.69 -8.67 -6.63
C LEU A 83 7.17 -7.99 -7.91
N LEU A 84 7.74 -6.86 -8.31
CA LEU A 84 7.37 -6.16 -9.53
C LEU A 84 7.53 -7.03 -10.78
N SER A 85 8.55 -7.89 -10.81
CA SER A 85 8.77 -8.85 -11.89
C SER A 85 7.72 -9.96 -11.92
N ILE A 86 7.24 -10.40 -10.75
CA ILE A 86 6.18 -11.42 -10.65
C ILE A 86 4.84 -10.89 -11.16
N VAL A 87 4.48 -9.66 -10.78
CA VAL A 87 3.19 -9.05 -11.16
C VAL A 87 3.22 -8.33 -12.52
N HIS A 88 4.35 -8.44 -13.24
CA HIS A 88 4.50 -7.85 -14.57
C HIS A 88 3.45 -8.38 -15.54
N GLY A 89 2.82 -7.48 -16.28
CA GLY A 89 1.72 -7.82 -17.21
C GLY A 89 0.33 -7.55 -16.65
N HIS A 90 0.21 -7.32 -15.35
CA HIS A 90 -1.03 -6.90 -14.72
C HIS A 90 -1.00 -5.41 -14.39
N LYS A 91 -2.14 -4.74 -14.55
CA LYS A 91 -2.32 -3.40 -14.00
C LYS A 91 -2.39 -3.51 -12.47
N THR A 92 -1.40 -2.95 -11.79
CA THR A 92 -1.18 -3.18 -10.37
C THR A 92 -1.18 -1.87 -9.58
N MET A 93 -2.03 -1.80 -8.55
CA MET A 93 -2.02 -0.72 -7.58
C MET A 93 -1.55 -1.26 -6.22
N PHE A 94 -0.45 -0.71 -5.73
CA PHE A 94 -0.02 -0.91 -4.35
C PHE A 94 -0.72 0.12 -3.45
N ILE A 95 -1.19 -0.34 -2.31
CA ILE A 95 -1.88 0.46 -1.29
C ILE A 95 -1.12 0.28 0.02
N SER A 96 -0.52 1.35 0.51
CA SER A 96 0.38 1.32 1.65
C SER A 96 0.14 2.47 2.63
N GLY A 97 0.73 2.40 3.80
CA GLY A 97 0.73 3.41 4.85
C GLY A 97 2.13 3.71 5.35
N HIS A 98 2.40 3.48 6.62
CA HIS A 98 3.71 3.55 7.29
C HIS A 98 4.34 4.93 7.43
N SER A 99 4.45 5.68 6.34
CA SER A 99 5.15 6.97 6.33
C SER A 99 4.35 8.12 6.95
N HIS A 100 3.06 7.92 7.25
CA HIS A 100 2.13 8.93 7.77
C HIS A 100 2.08 10.20 6.91
N VAL A 101 2.13 10.01 5.59
CA VAL A 101 1.98 11.09 4.60
C VAL A 101 1.19 10.58 3.41
N PHE A 102 0.60 11.51 2.68
CA PHE A 102 -0.14 11.18 1.47
C PHE A 102 0.79 11.32 0.25
N HIS A 103 0.98 10.22 -0.48
CA HIS A 103 1.92 10.22 -1.57
C HIS A 103 1.54 9.17 -2.62
N ASN A 104 1.65 9.53 -3.89
CA ASN A 104 1.48 8.61 -5.01
C ASN A 104 2.78 8.55 -5.80
N HIS A 105 3.15 7.36 -6.25
CA HIS A 105 4.31 7.15 -7.10
C HIS A 105 3.97 6.22 -8.26
N GLU A 106 4.17 6.68 -9.48
CA GLU A 106 3.98 5.90 -10.70
C GLU A 106 5.33 5.27 -11.08
N TYR A 107 5.37 3.94 -11.13
CA TYR A 107 6.55 3.17 -11.57
C TYR A 107 6.52 2.91 -13.07
N SER A 108 5.32 2.76 -13.63
CA SER A 108 5.04 2.62 -15.05
C SER A 108 3.58 2.99 -15.33
N ASN A 109 3.14 2.90 -16.58
CA ASN A 109 1.74 3.12 -16.94
C ASN A 109 0.78 2.13 -16.24
N ASP A 110 1.28 0.96 -15.86
CA ASP A 110 0.49 -0.12 -15.28
C ASP A 110 0.74 -0.32 -13.78
N VAL A 111 1.71 0.37 -13.19
CA VAL A 111 2.07 0.19 -11.78
C VAL A 111 2.12 1.50 -11.02
N ILE A 112 1.23 1.64 -10.06
CA ILE A 112 1.17 2.80 -9.15
C ILE A 112 1.27 2.33 -7.68
N ASP A 113 1.97 3.09 -6.85
CA ASP A 113 1.99 2.94 -5.40
C ASP A 113 1.32 4.14 -4.74
N GLN A 114 0.28 3.89 -3.97
CA GLN A 114 -0.47 4.90 -3.23
C GLN A 114 -0.21 4.72 -1.74
N ASN A 115 0.60 5.60 -1.19
CA ASN A 115 0.80 5.70 0.25
C ASN A 115 -0.27 6.62 0.87
N ILE A 116 -0.97 6.11 1.86
CA ILE A 116 -2.12 6.75 2.48
C ILE A 116 -1.69 7.38 3.81
N ALA A 117 -2.21 8.59 4.07
CA ALA A 117 -2.08 9.25 5.35
C ALA A 117 -2.68 8.40 6.49
N ALA A 118 -2.17 8.58 7.70
CA ALA A 118 -2.52 7.75 8.83
C ALA A 118 -3.77 8.25 9.56
N ILE A 119 -4.60 7.30 10.04
CA ILE A 119 -5.74 7.61 10.95
C ILE A 119 -5.26 8.21 12.28
N CYS A 120 -4.05 7.88 12.70
CA CYS A 120 -3.45 8.41 13.93
C CYS A 120 -2.76 9.78 13.76
N GLY A 121 -2.80 10.37 12.55
CA GLY A 121 -2.03 11.59 12.28
C GLY A 121 -0.54 11.38 12.47
N ALA A 122 0.17 12.34 13.04
CA ALA A 122 1.58 12.19 13.40
C ALA A 122 1.70 11.49 14.76
N TRP A 123 1.66 10.14 14.75
CA TRP A 123 1.87 9.27 15.94
C TRP A 123 0.99 9.60 17.14
N TRP A 124 -0.27 9.96 16.90
CA TRP A 124 -1.25 10.35 17.93
C TRP A 124 -1.00 11.71 18.60
N ASP A 125 0.07 12.42 18.23
CA ASP A 125 0.40 13.72 18.81
C ASP A 125 -0.41 14.86 18.21
N THR A 126 -0.87 14.69 16.95
CA THR A 126 -1.67 15.72 16.25
C THR A 126 -2.78 15.08 15.42
N GLU A 127 -3.80 15.87 15.08
CA GLU A 127 -4.91 15.44 14.21
C GLU A 127 -4.56 15.44 12.71
N ARG A 128 -3.29 15.67 12.38
CA ARG A 128 -2.76 15.73 11.02
C ARG A 128 -1.46 14.98 10.90
N CYS A 129 -1.15 14.59 9.69
CA CYS A 129 0.12 14.01 9.30
C CYS A 129 1.19 15.09 9.10
N THR A 130 2.46 14.68 8.99
CA THR A 130 3.60 15.62 8.88
C THR A 130 3.62 16.43 7.60
N ASP A 131 2.88 16.04 6.59
CA ASP A 131 2.70 16.75 5.32
C ASP A 131 1.48 17.69 5.28
N GLY A 132 0.79 17.86 6.42
CA GLY A 132 -0.41 18.69 6.52
C GLY A 132 -1.71 17.95 6.15
N THR A 133 -1.65 16.70 5.71
CA THR A 133 -2.84 15.89 5.45
C THR A 133 -3.57 15.61 6.77
N PRO A 134 -4.88 15.82 6.88
CA PRO A 134 -5.65 15.43 8.05
C PRO A 134 -5.54 13.92 8.31
N ARG A 135 -5.72 13.50 9.56
CA ARG A 135 -5.90 12.07 9.83
C ARG A 135 -7.11 11.53 9.07
N GLY A 136 -7.00 10.35 8.47
CA GLY A 136 -8.06 9.85 7.62
C GLY A 136 -7.74 8.53 6.93
N TYR A 137 -8.59 8.18 5.98
CA TYR A 137 -8.50 6.96 5.19
C TYR A 137 -8.97 7.19 3.76
N LYS A 138 -8.59 6.31 2.84
CA LYS A 138 -9.11 6.29 1.47
C LYS A 138 -10.27 5.33 1.33
N VAL A 139 -11.25 5.72 0.54
CA VAL A 139 -12.34 4.88 0.07
C VAL A 139 -12.13 4.64 -1.42
N TYR A 140 -12.09 3.37 -1.80
CA TYR A 140 -11.97 2.95 -3.20
C TYR A 140 -13.29 2.35 -3.64
N THR A 141 -13.73 2.70 -4.85
CA THR A 141 -14.95 2.19 -5.46
C THR A 141 -14.64 1.84 -6.91
N LYS A 142 -15.04 0.65 -7.35
CA LYS A 142 -14.93 0.24 -8.75
C LYS A 142 -16.31 0.16 -9.37
N ASN A 143 -16.58 1.02 -10.35
CA ASN A 143 -17.83 1.09 -11.09
C ASN A 143 -17.56 0.88 -12.58
N ASN A 144 -18.20 -0.11 -13.19
CA ASN A 144 -18.04 -0.40 -14.62
C ASN A 144 -16.58 -0.49 -15.09
N GLY A 145 -15.72 -1.14 -14.30
CA GLY A 145 -14.31 -1.31 -14.60
C GLY A 145 -13.42 -0.10 -14.27
N LYS A 146 -14.00 1.05 -13.91
CA LYS A 146 -13.26 2.24 -13.53
C LYS A 146 -13.09 2.31 -12.01
N LEU A 147 -11.84 2.40 -11.55
CA LEU A 147 -11.52 2.64 -10.15
C LEU A 147 -11.61 4.14 -9.86
N GLU A 148 -12.37 4.48 -8.84
CA GLU A 148 -12.48 5.82 -8.28
C GLU A 148 -12.11 5.79 -6.81
N TRP A 149 -11.63 6.89 -6.27
CA TRP A 149 -11.28 6.98 -4.88
C TRP A 149 -11.41 8.42 -4.37
N TYR A 150 -11.62 8.53 -3.06
CA TYR A 150 -11.50 9.80 -2.36
C TYR A 150 -10.87 9.57 -0.99
N PHE A 151 -10.24 10.61 -0.47
CA PHE A 151 -9.75 10.64 0.90
C PHE A 151 -10.86 11.14 1.82
N LYS A 152 -11.10 10.44 2.92
CA LYS A 152 -12.07 10.81 3.95
C LYS A 152 -11.34 11.17 5.24
N PRO A 153 -11.25 12.46 5.59
CA PRO A 153 -10.73 12.88 6.88
C PRO A 153 -11.65 12.41 8.02
N VAL A 154 -11.06 12.06 9.15
CA VAL A 154 -11.82 11.76 10.37
C VAL A 154 -12.45 13.07 10.88
N ASP A 155 -13.71 13.01 11.29
CA ASP A 155 -14.50 14.12 11.84
C ASP A 155 -14.72 15.33 10.90
N HIS A 156 -14.33 15.26 9.62
CA HIS A 156 -14.51 16.30 8.63
C HIS A 156 -15.20 15.79 7.36
N ASP A 157 -15.74 16.69 6.57
CA ASP A 157 -16.26 16.37 5.24
C ASP A 157 -15.11 16.00 4.28
N LYS A 158 -15.43 15.24 3.23
CA LYS A 158 -14.46 14.78 2.24
C LYS A 158 -13.71 15.91 1.51
N ASP A 159 -14.24 17.13 1.55
CA ASP A 159 -13.63 18.30 0.89
C ASP A 159 -12.54 18.96 1.74
N TYR A 160 -12.42 18.58 3.01
CA TYR A 160 -11.33 19.01 3.89
C TYR A 160 -10.08 18.14 3.65
N GLN A 161 -9.21 18.54 2.72
CA GLN A 161 -8.12 17.71 2.25
C GLN A 161 -6.74 18.07 2.82
N MET A 162 -6.57 19.30 3.30
CA MET A 162 -5.28 19.81 3.79
C MET A 162 -5.49 20.93 4.78
N GLU A 163 -4.61 21.00 5.77
CA GLU A 163 -4.53 22.11 6.71
C GLU A 163 -3.14 22.76 6.60
N LEU A 164 -3.12 24.06 6.32
CA LEU A 164 -1.88 24.85 6.23
C LEU A 164 -1.74 25.74 7.45
N PHE A 165 -0.56 25.76 8.05
CA PHE A 165 -0.17 26.67 9.13
C PHE A 165 0.91 27.62 8.59
N MET A 166 0.70 28.87 8.81
CA MET A 166 1.70 29.92 8.58
C MET A 166 2.29 30.36 9.91
#